data_112415da9ed4645e9fd57ad63761ef69
#
_entry.id   112415da9ed4645e9fd57ad63761ef69
#
_cell.length_a   1.000
_cell.length_b   1.000
_cell.length_c   1.000
_cell.angle_alpha   90.00
_cell.angle_beta   90.00
_cell.angle_gamma   90.00
#
_symmetry.space_group_name_H-M   'P 1'
#
loop_
_entity.id
_entity.type
_entity.pdbx_description
1 polymer ?
#
loop_
_entity_poly.entity_id
_entity_poly.type
_entity_poly.pdbx_seq_one_letter_code
_entity_poly.pdbx_strand_id
1 'polypeptide(L)'
;MLFRSNDYLTGKKLAEGDAVYGIRAFRRYADDLERFPESYPDKRYFCFAWEYKNLMRLRLEYMREHNYILLSQEIIEEYAEMTQKLHKGVLLALKYALKPEREIINKLIEIIRESAEQDERVIEMALNQL
;
A
#
# COMPACT_ATOMS: atom_id res chain seq x y z
N MET A 1 11.45 -1.96 -11.18
CA MET A 1 11.04 -1.91 -9.76
C MET A 1 11.80 -0.85 -8.99
N LEU A 2 13.13 -0.94 -8.97
CA LEU A 2 13.97 0.10 -8.33
C LEU A 2 13.76 1.46 -8.97
N PHE A 3 13.66 1.50 -10.29
CA PHE A 3 13.43 2.69 -11.07
C PHE A 3 12.10 3.37 -10.69
N ARG A 4 11.03 2.59 -10.57
CA ARG A 4 9.71 3.11 -10.17
C ARG A 4 9.70 3.67 -8.75
N SER A 5 10.47 3.06 -7.84
CA SER A 5 10.59 3.57 -6.49
C SER A 5 11.21 4.97 -6.48
N ASN A 6 12.22 5.20 -7.31
CA ASN A 6 12.84 6.52 -7.46
C ASN A 6 11.86 7.53 -8.01
N ASP A 7 11.04 7.15 -9.00
CA ASP A 7 10.03 8.03 -9.57
C ASP A 7 9.00 8.46 -8.54
N TYR A 8 8.60 7.56 -7.64
CA TYR A 8 7.72 7.90 -6.51
C TYR A 8 8.30 8.98 -5.62
N LEU A 9 9.61 8.94 -5.41
CA LEU A 9 10.29 9.84 -4.48
C LEU A 9 10.74 11.15 -5.11
N THR A 10 11.01 11.16 -6.41
CA THR A 10 11.53 12.36 -7.07
C THR A 10 10.47 13.36 -7.50
N GLY A 11 9.19 13.02 -7.38
CA GLY A 11 8.11 13.95 -7.65
C GLY A 11 7.94 14.36 -9.11
N LYS A 12 8.45 13.60 -10.04
CA LYS A 12 8.25 13.87 -11.45
C LYS A 12 6.84 13.47 -11.88
N LYS A 13 6.36 14.00 -13.00
CA LYS A 13 5.02 13.70 -13.52
C LYS A 13 4.74 12.22 -13.65
N LEU A 14 5.74 11.43 -14.01
CA LEU A 14 5.62 9.98 -14.10
C LEU A 14 5.37 9.36 -12.73
N ALA A 15 6.11 9.80 -11.70
CA ALA A 15 5.94 9.34 -10.34
C ALA A 15 4.54 9.65 -9.81
N GLU A 16 4.08 10.88 -10.02
CA GLU A 16 2.73 11.30 -9.63
C GLU A 16 1.67 10.46 -10.34
N GLY A 17 1.84 10.22 -11.65
CA GLY A 17 0.92 9.42 -12.44
C GLY A 17 0.85 7.98 -11.96
N ASP A 18 1.99 7.34 -11.72
CA ASP A 18 2.08 5.96 -11.20
C ASP A 18 1.49 5.86 -9.80
N ALA A 19 1.78 6.82 -8.92
CA ALA A 19 1.26 6.84 -7.57
C ALA A 19 -0.26 6.94 -7.56
N VAL A 20 -0.82 7.86 -8.35
CA VAL A 20 -2.27 8.05 -8.46
C VAL A 20 -2.92 6.80 -9.05
N TYR A 21 -2.30 6.19 -10.04
CA TYR A 21 -2.81 4.95 -10.64
C TYR A 21 -2.84 3.82 -9.61
N GLY A 22 -1.78 3.65 -8.84
CA GLY A 22 -1.74 2.63 -7.79
C GLY A 22 -2.82 2.83 -6.74
N ILE A 23 -3.01 4.07 -6.27
CA ILE A 23 -4.04 4.42 -5.29
C ILE A 23 -5.44 4.17 -5.87
N ARG A 24 -5.67 4.55 -7.12
CA ARG A 24 -6.94 4.30 -7.80
C ARG A 24 -7.23 2.81 -7.92
N ALA A 25 -6.23 2.01 -8.23
CA ALA A 25 -6.37 0.56 -8.32
C ALA A 25 -6.78 -0.04 -6.96
N PHE A 26 -6.18 0.43 -5.87
CA PHE A 26 -6.55 0.02 -4.52
C PHE A 26 -8.01 0.36 -4.21
N ARG A 27 -8.40 1.61 -4.45
CA ARG A 27 -9.76 2.06 -4.19
C ARG A 27 -10.78 1.32 -5.04
N ARG A 28 -10.47 1.09 -6.30
CA ARG A 28 -11.33 0.34 -7.21
C ARG A 28 -11.51 -1.10 -6.74
N TYR A 29 -10.45 -1.74 -6.27
CA TYR A 29 -10.53 -3.09 -5.74
C TYR A 29 -11.45 -3.14 -4.51
N ALA A 30 -11.35 -2.17 -3.62
CA ALA A 30 -12.24 -2.06 -2.47
C ALA A 30 -13.69 -1.86 -2.90
N ASP A 31 -13.93 -0.98 -3.86
CA ASP A 31 -15.26 -0.72 -4.40
C ASP A 31 -15.85 -1.98 -5.05
N ASP A 32 -15.04 -2.74 -5.77
CA ASP A 32 -15.47 -3.99 -6.40
C ASP A 32 -15.85 -5.03 -5.35
N LEU A 33 -15.07 -5.15 -4.27
CA LEU A 33 -15.40 -6.06 -3.17
C LEU A 33 -16.71 -5.68 -2.49
N GLU A 34 -16.98 -4.40 -2.38
CA GLU A 34 -18.24 -3.91 -1.79
C GLU A 34 -19.42 -4.10 -2.71
N ARG A 35 -19.24 -3.77 -3.99
CA ARG A 35 -20.32 -3.81 -5.00
C ARG A 35 -20.71 -5.22 -5.38
N PHE A 36 -19.75 -6.14 -5.42
CA PHE A 36 -19.98 -7.51 -5.84
C PHE A 36 -19.78 -8.46 -4.66
N PRO A 37 -20.84 -8.73 -3.87
CA PRO A 37 -20.72 -9.58 -2.68
C PRO A 37 -20.24 -11.00 -2.96
N GLU A 38 -20.33 -11.43 -4.23
CA GLU A 38 -19.90 -12.74 -4.69
C GLU A 38 -18.42 -12.77 -5.02
N SER A 39 -17.75 -11.59 -5.06
CA SER A 39 -16.33 -11.50 -5.34
C SER A 39 -15.56 -12.17 -4.23
N TYR A 40 -14.63 -13.02 -4.63
CA TYR A 40 -13.75 -13.70 -3.71
C TYR A 40 -12.48 -12.88 -3.54
N PRO A 41 -12.11 -12.51 -2.31
CA PRO A 41 -10.88 -11.74 -2.11
C PRO A 41 -9.67 -12.58 -2.49
N ASP A 42 -8.86 -12.06 -3.40
CA ASP A 42 -7.67 -12.75 -3.88
C ASP A 42 -6.50 -12.51 -2.92
N LYS A 43 -6.08 -13.58 -2.22
CA LYS A 43 -4.95 -13.52 -1.30
C LYS A 43 -3.66 -13.06 -1.98
N ARG A 44 -3.50 -13.36 -3.27
CA ARG A 44 -2.31 -12.95 -4.04
C ARG A 44 -2.23 -11.44 -4.16
N TYR A 45 -3.36 -10.77 -4.30
CA TYR A 45 -3.40 -9.31 -4.34
C TYR A 45 -2.81 -8.72 -3.06
N PHE A 46 -3.25 -9.22 -1.92
CA PHE A 46 -2.75 -8.74 -0.62
C PHE A 46 -1.29 -9.11 -0.41
N CYS A 47 -0.86 -10.29 -0.84
CA CYS A 47 0.55 -10.69 -0.77
C CYS A 47 1.44 -9.77 -1.59
N PHE A 48 1.06 -9.47 -2.83
CA PHE A 48 1.84 -8.56 -3.67
C PHE A 48 1.87 -7.14 -3.12
N ALA A 49 0.73 -6.65 -2.63
CA ALA A 49 0.65 -5.33 -2.03
C ALA A 49 1.56 -5.24 -0.79
N TRP A 50 1.50 -6.24 0.07
CA TRP A 50 2.34 -6.31 1.25
C TRP A 50 3.82 -6.37 0.90
N GLU A 51 4.21 -7.27 0.01
CA GLU A 51 5.62 -7.42 -0.41
C GLU A 51 6.15 -6.14 -1.03
N TYR A 52 5.36 -5.51 -1.89
CA TYR A 52 5.76 -4.26 -2.54
C TYR A 52 5.99 -3.15 -1.51
N LYS A 53 5.06 -2.95 -0.60
CA LYS A 53 5.17 -1.91 0.43
C LYS A 53 6.30 -2.21 1.42
N ASN A 54 6.49 -3.47 1.77
CA ASN A 54 7.60 -3.87 2.64
C ASN A 54 8.96 -3.61 1.97
N LEU A 55 9.07 -3.92 0.69
CA LEU A 55 10.28 -3.64 -0.08
C LEU A 55 10.56 -2.14 -0.16
N MET A 56 9.52 -1.32 -0.36
CA MET A 56 9.65 0.14 -0.35
C MET A 56 10.16 0.64 1.00
N ARG A 57 9.61 0.13 2.08
CA ARG A 57 10.05 0.48 3.43
C ARG A 57 11.54 0.16 3.63
N LEU A 58 11.96 -1.04 3.26
CA LEU A 58 13.34 -1.46 3.40
C LEU A 58 14.30 -0.58 2.58
N ARG A 59 13.89 -0.21 1.37
CA ARG A 59 14.69 0.68 0.52
C ARG A 59 14.81 2.08 1.12
N LEU A 60 13.74 2.60 1.66
CA LEU A 60 13.75 3.92 2.29
C LEU A 60 14.63 3.93 3.55
N GLU A 61 14.56 2.88 4.36
CA GLU A 61 15.43 2.73 5.53
C GLU A 61 16.91 2.68 5.13
N TYR A 62 17.22 1.88 4.11
CA TYR A 62 18.59 1.77 3.59
C TYR A 62 19.09 3.11 3.08
N MET A 63 18.32 3.80 2.26
CA MET A 63 18.70 5.10 1.70
C MET A 63 18.92 6.13 2.79
N ARG A 64 18.07 6.13 3.81
CA ARG A 64 18.18 7.05 4.94
C ARG A 64 19.44 6.77 5.76
N GLU A 65 19.71 5.50 6.07
CA GLU A 65 20.92 5.11 6.84
C GLU A 65 22.21 5.49 6.12
N HIS A 66 22.21 5.46 4.79
CA HIS A 66 23.36 5.80 3.97
C HIS A 66 23.37 7.24 3.49
N ASN A 67 22.44 8.06 3.98
CA ASN A 67 22.31 9.49 3.64
C ASN A 67 22.12 9.76 2.14
N TYR A 68 21.56 8.82 1.41
CA TYR A 68 21.25 9.02 -0.01
C TYR A 68 20.07 9.93 -0.23
N ILE A 69 19.13 9.97 0.72
CA ILE A 69 17.97 10.84 0.69
C ILE A 69 17.68 11.39 2.09
N LEU A 70 17.12 12.59 2.14
CA LEU A 70 16.72 13.24 3.38
C LEU A 70 15.21 13.05 3.56
N LEU A 71 14.82 11.87 4.01
CA LEU A 71 13.42 11.60 4.37
C LEU A 71 13.28 11.54 5.88
N SER A 72 12.15 12.02 6.38
CA SER A 72 11.87 11.96 7.81
C SER A 72 11.59 10.52 8.25
N GLN A 73 11.87 10.24 9.51
CA GLN A 73 11.53 8.97 10.13
C GLN A 73 10.03 8.70 10.07
N GLU A 74 9.23 9.76 10.09
CA GLU A 74 7.76 9.69 10.02
C GLU A 74 7.29 8.97 8.76
N ILE A 75 7.90 9.26 7.60
CA ILE A 75 7.54 8.60 6.33
C ILE A 75 7.82 7.11 6.40
N ILE A 76 8.96 6.73 6.96
CA ILE A 76 9.35 5.33 7.11
C ILE A 76 8.39 4.60 8.04
N GLU A 77 8.00 5.23 9.13
CA GLU A 77 7.02 4.69 10.08
C GLU A 77 5.63 4.51 9.46
N GLU A 78 5.21 5.46 8.62
CA GLU A 78 3.96 5.35 7.87
C GLU A 78 3.97 4.13 6.93
N TYR A 79 5.08 3.90 6.22
CA TYR A 79 5.23 2.70 5.38
C TYR A 79 5.23 1.43 6.22
N ALA A 80 5.84 1.44 7.40
CA ALA A 80 5.83 0.30 8.30
C ALA A 80 4.40 -0.05 8.75
N GLU A 81 3.61 0.96 9.11
CA GLU A 81 2.20 0.76 9.47
C GLU A 81 1.39 0.20 8.30
N MET A 82 1.59 0.75 7.11
CA MET A 82 0.92 0.30 5.90
C MET A 82 1.23 -1.16 5.61
N THR A 83 2.49 -1.55 5.76
CA THR A 83 2.96 -2.91 5.60
C THR A 83 2.26 -3.85 6.58
N GLN A 84 2.12 -3.45 7.83
CA GLN A 84 1.42 -4.24 8.86
C GLN A 84 -0.07 -4.41 8.53
N LYS A 85 -0.73 -3.36 8.08
CA LYS A 85 -2.13 -3.43 7.67
C LYS A 85 -2.33 -4.41 6.52
N LEU A 86 -1.47 -4.33 5.51
CA LEU A 86 -1.56 -5.21 4.35
C LEU A 86 -1.25 -6.67 4.71
N HIS A 87 -0.32 -6.89 5.64
CA HIS A 87 -0.04 -8.24 6.15
C HIS A 87 -1.27 -8.82 6.86
N LYS A 88 -1.95 -8.01 7.67
CA LYS A 88 -3.21 -8.40 8.28
C LYS A 88 -4.26 -8.74 7.22
N GLY A 89 -4.28 -8.00 6.11
CA GLY A 89 -5.14 -8.29 4.96
C GLY A 89 -4.87 -9.66 4.37
N VAL A 90 -3.60 -10.06 4.24
CA VAL A 90 -3.23 -11.40 3.77
C VAL A 90 -3.83 -12.47 4.69
N LEU A 91 -3.67 -12.32 6.00
CA LEU A 91 -4.18 -13.27 6.97
C LEU A 91 -5.71 -13.34 6.94
N LEU A 92 -6.39 -12.22 6.79
CA LEU A 92 -7.85 -12.19 6.69
C LEU A 92 -8.34 -12.84 5.39
N ALA A 93 -7.64 -12.64 4.28
CA ALA A 93 -7.98 -13.28 3.02
C ALA A 93 -7.85 -14.80 3.12
N LEU A 94 -6.81 -15.29 3.79
CA LEU A 94 -6.65 -16.72 4.06
C LEU A 94 -7.76 -17.25 4.97
N LYS A 95 -8.12 -16.49 5.99
CA LYS A 95 -9.21 -16.86 6.90
C LYS A 95 -10.55 -16.93 6.15
N TYR A 96 -10.80 -16.00 5.25
CA TYR A 96 -12.00 -16.03 4.40
C TYR A 96 -12.06 -17.29 3.55
N ALA A 97 -10.92 -17.72 3.00
CA ALA A 97 -10.86 -18.93 2.21
C ALA A 97 -11.24 -20.17 3.00
N LEU A 98 -10.93 -20.19 4.32
CA LEU A 98 -11.27 -21.30 5.20
C LEU A 98 -12.70 -21.22 5.72
N LYS A 99 -13.17 -20.02 6.01
CA LYS A 99 -14.51 -19.78 6.55
C LYS A 99 -15.05 -18.47 6.00
N PRO A 100 -15.79 -18.51 4.87
CA PRO A 100 -16.31 -17.31 4.25
C PRO A 100 -17.34 -16.60 5.16
N GLU A 101 -17.00 -15.40 5.60
CA GLU A 101 -17.87 -14.53 6.39
C GLU A 101 -17.81 -13.13 5.81
N ARG A 102 -18.96 -12.50 5.62
CA ARG A 102 -19.05 -11.14 5.06
C ARG A 102 -18.29 -10.12 5.92
N GLU A 103 -18.24 -10.31 7.21
CA GLU A 103 -17.51 -9.45 8.12
C GLU A 103 -16.04 -9.36 7.76
N ILE A 104 -15.43 -10.47 7.31
CA ILE A 104 -14.03 -10.51 6.89
C ILE A 104 -13.84 -9.63 5.65
N ILE A 105 -14.76 -9.70 4.69
CA ILE A 105 -14.71 -8.84 3.50
C ILE A 105 -14.79 -7.37 3.88
N ASN A 106 -15.66 -7.02 4.82
CA ASN A 106 -15.80 -5.64 5.28
C ASN A 106 -14.49 -5.14 5.92
N LYS A 107 -13.79 -5.98 6.68
CA LYS A 107 -12.49 -5.65 7.25
C LYS A 107 -11.43 -5.48 6.16
N LEU A 108 -11.45 -6.32 5.13
CA LEU A 108 -10.53 -6.21 4.00
C LEU A 108 -10.74 -4.91 3.23
N ILE A 109 -11.99 -4.53 2.99
CA ILE A 109 -12.34 -3.27 2.33
C ILE A 109 -11.79 -2.09 3.14
N GLU A 110 -11.97 -2.11 4.44
CA GLU A 110 -11.46 -1.07 5.34
C GLU A 110 -9.93 -0.97 5.27
N ILE A 111 -9.22 -2.10 5.32
CA ILE A 111 -7.76 -2.14 5.22
C ILE A 111 -7.29 -1.53 3.90
N ILE A 112 -7.93 -1.88 2.79
CA ILE A 112 -7.55 -1.37 1.47
C ILE A 112 -7.76 0.14 1.40
N ARG A 113 -8.90 0.64 1.86
CA ARG A 113 -9.23 2.06 1.84
C ARG A 113 -8.31 2.88 2.73
N GLU A 114 -8.05 2.40 3.94
CA GLU A 114 -7.11 3.04 4.86
C GLU A 114 -5.70 3.07 4.29
N SER A 115 -5.26 1.97 3.67
CA SER A 115 -3.93 1.90 3.04
C SER A 115 -3.83 2.86 1.86
N ALA A 116 -4.88 3.02 1.07
CA ALA A 116 -4.90 3.96 -0.05
C ALA A 116 -4.79 5.41 0.45
N GLU A 117 -5.53 5.77 1.49
CA GLU A 117 -5.47 7.12 2.08
C GLU A 117 -4.09 7.40 2.68
N GLN A 118 -3.53 6.42 3.37
CA GLN A 118 -2.21 6.54 3.98
C GLN A 118 -1.14 6.70 2.91
N ASP A 119 -1.22 5.94 1.83
CA ASP A 119 -0.28 6.00 0.71
C ASP A 119 -0.32 7.38 0.04
N GLU A 120 -1.51 7.93 -0.19
CA GLU A 120 -1.68 9.26 -0.75
C GLU A 120 -1.03 10.33 0.15
N ARG A 121 -1.28 10.26 1.45
CA ARG A 121 -0.70 11.19 2.43
C ARG A 121 0.83 11.09 2.47
N VAL A 122 1.35 9.89 2.46
CA VAL A 122 2.80 9.65 2.52
C VAL A 122 3.49 10.15 1.27
N ILE A 123 2.89 9.94 0.10
CA ILE A 123 3.43 10.43 -1.16
C ILE A 123 3.48 11.95 -1.16
N GLU A 124 2.43 12.63 -0.70
CA GLU A 124 2.44 14.09 -0.57
C GLU A 124 3.53 14.57 0.37
N MET A 125 3.69 13.90 1.51
CA MET A 125 4.75 14.23 2.46
C MET A 125 6.13 14.06 1.85
N ALA A 126 6.36 12.98 1.13
CA ALA A 126 7.63 12.71 0.48
C ALA A 126 7.94 13.75 -0.59
N LEU A 127 6.96 14.10 -1.42
CA LEU A 127 7.13 15.11 -2.48
C LEU A 127 7.44 16.48 -1.90
N ASN A 128 6.83 16.83 -0.78
CA ASN A 128 7.06 18.12 -0.12
C ASN A 128 8.45 18.21 0.52
N GLN A 129 9.09 17.08 0.82
CA GLN A 129 10.43 17.04 1.40
C GLN A 129 11.55 17.02 0.34
N LEU A 130 11.20 16.76 -0.89
CA LEU A 130 12.15 16.78 -2.00
C LEU A 130 12.21 18.18 -2.62
#